data_b98f97d5de74dc9c71124f5d577df6e6
#
_entry.id   b98f97d5de74dc9c71124f5d577df6e6
#
_cell.length_a   1.000
_cell.length_b   1.000
_cell.length_c   1.000
_cell.angle_alpha   90.00
_cell.angle_beta   90.00
_cell.angle_gamma   90.00
#
_symmetry.space_group_name_H-M   'P 1'
#
loop_
_entity.id
_entity.type
_entity.pdbx_description
1 polymer ?
#
loop_
_entity_poly.entity_id
_entity_poly.type
_entity_poly.pdbx_seq_one_letter_code
_entity_poly.pdbx_strand_id
1 'polypeptide(L)'
;MKIYAFADEANPSVDGQIAAMTRNGLNGLEIRGVDGTNVSEISLEKAQEVRAKMDAAGLETWSIGSPIGKIDIEKDDFQAHMDKFRHTLEVAKILGAKNIRLFSFFIPEGKDAAPYKAEVIRRLKCFVEAAAGTGIDLCHENEKGIYGDIAVRCLEIHQEVPELKAIFDPANYIQCGQDTLEAWTMLKPYVKYMHIKDALTDGSVVPAGKGQGNLPAILKDFQAQGGCQLTIEPHLAVFAGLKELEREGDTSVVGRYVYESNEVAFDAACNALKEIL
;
A
#
# COMPACT_ATOMS: atom_id res chain seq x y z
N MET A 1 4.75 14.30 11.93
CA MET A 1 4.36 13.22 10.99
C MET A 1 3.70 13.84 9.78
N LYS A 2 4.02 13.36 8.57
CA LYS A 2 3.21 13.59 7.36
C LYS A 2 2.24 12.45 7.18
N ILE A 3 0.99 12.77 6.93
CA ILE A 3 -0.08 11.77 6.80
C ILE A 3 -0.66 11.85 5.39
N TYR A 4 -0.63 10.72 4.71
CA TYR A 4 -1.18 10.48 3.39
C TYR A 4 -2.32 9.46 3.49
N ALA A 5 -3.08 9.24 2.42
CA ALA A 5 -4.13 8.23 2.43
C ALA A 5 -4.44 7.69 1.03
N PHE A 6 -5.06 6.51 1.01
CA PHE A 6 -5.81 5.98 -0.13
C PHE A 6 -7.22 6.58 -0.13
N ALA A 7 -7.36 7.80 -0.66
CA ALA A 7 -8.62 8.55 -0.61
C ALA A 7 -9.63 8.13 -1.67
N ASP A 8 -9.28 7.21 -2.59
CA ASP A 8 -10.23 6.51 -3.46
C ASP A 8 -11.24 5.66 -2.68
N GLU A 9 -10.93 5.34 -1.43
CA GLU A 9 -11.88 4.72 -0.50
C GLU A 9 -12.95 5.68 0.01
N ALA A 10 -12.68 6.98 0.05
CA ALA A 10 -13.70 8.00 0.34
C ALA A 10 -14.54 8.32 -0.90
N ASN A 11 -13.89 8.50 -2.05
CA ASN A 11 -14.55 8.89 -3.29
C ASN A 11 -13.74 8.43 -4.51
N PRO A 12 -14.36 7.82 -5.54
CA PRO A 12 -13.63 7.37 -6.73
C PRO A 12 -13.09 8.51 -7.59
N SER A 13 -13.70 9.72 -7.55
CA SER A 13 -13.22 10.86 -8.34
C SER A 13 -12.06 11.57 -7.67
N VAL A 14 -11.10 12.05 -8.46
CA VAL A 14 -9.95 12.83 -7.97
C VAL A 14 -10.39 14.06 -7.19
N ASP A 15 -11.41 14.78 -7.65
CA ASP A 15 -11.93 15.96 -6.96
C ASP A 15 -12.53 15.61 -5.58
N GLY A 16 -13.24 14.47 -5.49
CA GLY A 16 -13.76 13.95 -4.22
C GLY A 16 -12.62 13.50 -3.27
N GLN A 17 -11.57 12.86 -3.80
CA GLN A 17 -10.38 12.51 -3.03
C GLN A 17 -9.70 13.76 -2.45
N ILE A 18 -9.50 14.79 -3.26
CA ILE A 18 -8.92 16.08 -2.83
C ILE A 18 -9.79 16.71 -1.73
N ALA A 19 -11.10 16.70 -1.89
CA ALA A 19 -12.03 17.21 -0.88
C ALA A 19 -11.91 16.45 0.45
N ALA A 20 -11.84 15.11 0.42
CA ALA A 20 -11.66 14.28 1.60
C ALA A 20 -10.32 14.55 2.31
N MET A 21 -9.23 14.69 1.54
CA MET A 21 -7.90 15.01 2.08
C MET A 21 -7.89 16.38 2.75
N THR A 22 -8.43 17.38 2.09
CA THR A 22 -8.49 18.76 2.60
C THR A 22 -9.34 18.85 3.87
N ARG A 23 -10.53 18.22 3.88
CA ARG A 23 -11.43 18.16 5.03
C ARG A 23 -10.76 17.57 6.26
N ASN A 24 -9.91 16.56 6.07
CA ASN A 24 -9.20 15.89 7.15
C ASN A 24 -7.84 16.51 7.49
N GLY A 25 -7.39 17.54 6.77
CA GLY A 25 -6.10 18.21 7.00
C GLY A 25 -4.90 17.31 6.72
N LEU A 26 -4.99 16.42 5.73
CA LEU A 26 -3.93 15.48 5.36
C LEU A 26 -2.97 16.10 4.34
N ASN A 27 -1.77 15.55 4.21
CA ASN A 27 -0.68 16.14 3.42
C ASN A 27 -0.77 15.80 1.91
N GLY A 28 -1.40 14.69 1.54
CA GLY A 28 -1.47 14.26 0.15
C GLY A 28 -1.85 12.78 0.01
N LEU A 29 -1.71 12.26 -1.20
CA LEU A 29 -2.16 10.91 -1.56
C LEU A 29 -1.00 9.90 -1.65
N GLU A 30 -1.25 8.69 -1.21
CA GLU A 30 -0.79 7.50 -1.89
C GLU A 30 -1.89 7.16 -2.92
N ILE A 31 -1.65 7.49 -4.19
CA ILE A 31 -2.69 7.45 -5.20
C ILE A 31 -2.80 6.04 -5.80
N ARG A 32 -4.01 5.47 -5.77
CA ARG A 32 -4.35 4.14 -6.28
C ARG A 32 -5.41 4.21 -7.36
N GLY A 33 -6.54 4.81 -7.08
CA GLY A 33 -7.65 5.01 -8.00
C GLY A 33 -7.69 6.45 -8.53
N VAL A 34 -7.97 6.61 -9.84
CA VAL A 34 -8.11 7.89 -10.54
C VAL A 34 -9.38 7.84 -11.37
N ASP A 35 -10.44 8.53 -10.93
CA ASP A 35 -11.74 8.57 -11.60
C ASP A 35 -12.26 7.17 -11.98
N GLY A 36 -12.10 6.19 -11.08
CA GLY A 36 -12.51 4.80 -11.26
C GLY A 36 -11.54 3.91 -12.05
N THR A 37 -10.38 4.43 -12.45
CA THR A 37 -9.32 3.66 -13.15
C THR A 37 -8.11 3.49 -12.24
N ASN A 38 -7.43 2.33 -12.30
CA ASN A 38 -6.18 2.13 -11.57
C ASN A 38 -5.10 3.10 -12.06
N VAL A 39 -4.37 3.72 -11.15
CA VAL A 39 -3.32 4.71 -11.47
C VAL A 39 -2.26 4.19 -12.43
N SER A 40 -1.98 2.88 -12.44
CA SER A 40 -1.02 2.24 -13.35
C SER A 40 -1.56 2.07 -14.79
N GLU A 41 -2.81 2.49 -15.06
CA GLU A 41 -3.49 2.33 -16.35
C GLU A 41 -3.98 3.65 -16.94
N ILE A 42 -3.84 4.77 -16.22
CA ILE A 42 -4.22 6.08 -16.73
C ILE A 42 -3.27 6.54 -17.83
N SER A 43 -3.75 7.37 -18.76
CA SER A 43 -2.89 7.99 -19.76
C SER A 43 -1.94 9.03 -19.13
N LEU A 44 -0.85 9.35 -19.83
CA LEU A 44 0.08 10.39 -19.37
C LEU A 44 -0.55 11.76 -19.32
N GLU A 45 -1.50 12.05 -20.23
CA GLU A 45 -2.30 13.29 -20.23
C GLU A 45 -3.19 13.35 -18.99
N LYS A 46 -3.81 12.22 -18.60
CA LYS A 46 -4.59 12.14 -17.38
C LYS A 46 -3.73 12.35 -16.14
N ALA A 47 -2.52 11.79 -16.12
CA ALA A 47 -1.57 12.05 -15.04
C ALA A 47 -1.21 13.54 -14.90
N GLN A 48 -1.04 14.25 -16.02
CA GLN A 48 -0.82 15.71 -16.01
C GLN A 48 -2.00 16.49 -15.45
N GLU A 49 -3.24 16.12 -15.83
CA GLU A 49 -4.46 16.71 -15.27
C GLU A 49 -4.54 16.52 -13.75
N VAL A 50 -4.30 15.27 -13.28
CA VAL A 50 -4.31 14.95 -11.85
C VAL A 50 -3.23 15.74 -11.12
N ARG A 51 -2.02 15.83 -11.67
CA ARG A 51 -0.92 16.61 -11.09
C ARG A 51 -1.34 18.08 -10.91
N ALA A 52 -1.93 18.68 -11.92
CA ALA A 52 -2.36 20.08 -11.85
C ALA A 52 -3.43 20.30 -10.76
N LYS A 53 -4.37 19.35 -10.59
CA LYS A 53 -5.38 19.41 -9.53
C LYS A 53 -4.76 19.29 -8.14
N MET A 54 -3.82 18.36 -7.96
CA MET A 54 -3.11 18.17 -6.69
C MET A 54 -2.29 19.41 -6.31
N ASP A 55 -1.55 19.98 -7.26
CA ASP A 55 -0.77 21.20 -7.05
C ASP A 55 -1.66 22.39 -6.68
N ALA A 56 -2.81 22.57 -7.36
CA ALA A 56 -3.78 23.63 -7.06
C ALA A 56 -4.38 23.48 -5.65
N ALA A 57 -4.52 22.26 -5.15
CA ALA A 57 -4.99 21.98 -3.81
C ALA A 57 -3.88 22.04 -2.72
N GLY A 58 -2.62 22.20 -3.12
CA GLY A 58 -1.47 22.15 -2.20
C GLY A 58 -1.22 20.77 -1.60
N LEU A 59 -1.65 19.70 -2.28
CA LEU A 59 -1.50 18.32 -1.83
C LEU A 59 -0.34 17.63 -2.56
N GLU A 60 0.39 16.78 -1.84
CA GLU A 60 1.50 15.98 -2.40
C GLU A 60 0.99 14.64 -2.96
N THR A 61 1.58 14.17 -4.06
CA THR A 61 1.54 12.73 -4.40
C THR A 61 2.76 12.07 -3.76
N TRP A 62 2.54 11.37 -2.65
CA TRP A 62 3.63 10.73 -1.90
C TRP A 62 4.12 9.45 -2.57
N SER A 63 3.17 8.60 -2.93
CA SER A 63 3.43 7.27 -3.47
C SER A 63 2.39 6.89 -4.51
N ILE A 64 2.78 6.04 -5.43
CA ILE A 64 1.86 5.34 -6.33
C ILE A 64 1.45 4.04 -5.67
N GLY A 65 0.18 3.90 -5.30
CA GLY A 65 -0.42 2.68 -4.76
C GLY A 65 -0.66 1.63 -5.86
N SER A 66 0.39 1.22 -6.54
CA SER A 66 0.31 0.37 -7.73
C SER A 66 -0.02 -1.09 -7.39
N PRO A 67 -0.58 -1.88 -8.33
CA PRO A 67 -0.74 -3.32 -8.22
C PRO A 67 0.48 -4.10 -8.73
N ILE A 68 1.62 -3.43 -8.97
CA ILE A 68 2.82 -4.07 -9.51
C ILE A 68 3.29 -5.19 -8.58
N GLY A 69 3.47 -6.38 -9.13
CA GLY A 69 3.77 -7.62 -8.39
C GLY A 69 2.53 -8.41 -7.93
N LYS A 70 1.30 -7.91 -8.08
CA LYS A 70 0.06 -8.68 -7.86
C LYS A 70 -0.30 -9.47 -9.13
N ILE A 71 0.54 -10.41 -9.51
CA ILE A 71 0.33 -11.37 -10.59
C ILE A 71 0.70 -12.76 -10.11
N ASP A 72 0.09 -13.80 -10.67
CA ASP A 72 0.45 -15.20 -10.40
C ASP A 72 1.84 -15.51 -10.96
N ILE A 73 2.73 -16.03 -10.12
CA ILE A 73 4.13 -16.23 -10.48
C ILE A 73 4.34 -17.28 -11.58
N GLU A 74 3.41 -18.21 -11.73
CA GLU A 74 3.49 -19.29 -12.72
C GLU A 74 2.71 -19.00 -14.02
N LYS A 75 1.55 -18.29 -13.90
CA LYS A 75 0.58 -18.20 -14.99
C LYS A 75 0.66 -16.91 -15.78
N ASP A 76 1.00 -15.78 -15.11
CA ASP A 76 0.89 -14.49 -15.74
C ASP A 76 2.17 -14.08 -16.46
N ASP A 77 2.02 -13.33 -17.55
CA ASP A 77 3.14 -12.85 -18.35
C ASP A 77 3.91 -11.75 -17.63
N PHE A 78 5.10 -12.11 -17.14
CA PHE A 78 5.98 -11.16 -16.47
C PHE A 78 6.47 -10.05 -17.39
N GLN A 79 6.65 -10.29 -18.70
CA GLN A 79 7.10 -9.25 -19.62
C GLN A 79 6.02 -8.18 -19.82
N ALA A 80 4.77 -8.58 -20.02
CA ALA A 80 3.63 -7.65 -20.08
C ALA A 80 3.51 -6.85 -18.77
N HIS A 81 3.78 -7.50 -17.62
CA HIS A 81 3.77 -6.84 -16.33
C HIS A 81 4.92 -5.84 -16.16
N MET A 82 6.11 -6.12 -16.73
CA MET A 82 7.22 -5.17 -16.80
C MET A 82 6.88 -3.95 -17.66
N ASP A 83 6.11 -4.11 -18.73
CA ASP A 83 5.67 -2.98 -19.57
C ASP A 83 4.67 -2.10 -18.81
N LYS A 84 3.75 -2.70 -18.06
CA LYS A 84 2.87 -1.98 -17.11
C LYS A 84 3.68 -1.22 -16.04
N PHE A 85 4.73 -1.85 -15.50
CA PHE A 85 5.61 -1.19 -14.53
C PHE A 85 6.34 0.02 -15.13
N ARG A 86 6.88 -0.10 -16.34
CA ARG A 86 7.53 1.03 -17.03
C ARG A 86 6.57 2.18 -17.26
N HIS A 87 5.34 1.89 -17.67
CA HIS A 87 4.29 2.91 -17.77
C HIS A 87 3.99 3.55 -16.41
N THR A 88 3.90 2.74 -15.33
CA THR A 88 3.70 3.24 -13.96
C THR A 88 4.83 4.19 -13.53
N LEU A 89 6.08 3.93 -13.91
CA LEU A 89 7.21 4.84 -13.66
C LEU A 89 7.03 6.21 -14.34
N GLU A 90 6.53 6.23 -15.59
CA GLU A 90 6.28 7.51 -16.29
C GLU A 90 5.12 8.28 -15.63
N VAL A 91 4.03 7.60 -15.25
CA VAL A 91 2.94 8.19 -14.47
C VAL A 91 3.46 8.76 -13.14
N ALA A 92 4.28 8.01 -12.41
CA ALA A 92 4.88 8.44 -11.14
C ALA A 92 5.73 9.71 -11.29
N LYS A 93 6.54 9.80 -12.35
CA LYS A 93 7.35 10.99 -12.66
C LYS A 93 6.46 12.22 -12.88
N ILE A 94 5.41 12.09 -13.68
CA ILE A 94 4.47 13.19 -13.98
C ILE A 94 3.77 13.62 -12.69
N LEU A 95 3.28 12.69 -11.89
CA LEU A 95 2.61 12.98 -10.62
C LEU A 95 3.57 13.53 -9.55
N GLY A 96 4.90 13.42 -9.76
CA GLY A 96 5.92 13.85 -8.81
C GLY A 96 6.03 12.94 -7.58
N ALA A 97 5.57 11.70 -7.70
CA ALA A 97 5.62 10.73 -6.63
C ALA A 97 7.06 10.38 -6.23
N LYS A 98 7.27 10.12 -4.96
CA LYS A 98 8.59 9.75 -4.41
C LYS A 98 8.77 8.24 -4.32
N ASN A 99 7.66 7.50 -4.32
CA ASN A 99 7.67 6.06 -4.14
C ASN A 99 6.69 5.39 -5.09
N ILE A 100 6.95 4.11 -5.36
CA ILE A 100 5.97 3.19 -5.95
C ILE A 100 5.87 1.99 -5.03
N ARG A 101 4.65 1.69 -4.55
CA ARG A 101 4.33 0.46 -3.86
C ARG A 101 4.37 -0.71 -4.85
N LEU A 102 4.92 -1.84 -4.43
CA LEU A 102 4.90 -3.09 -5.17
C LEU A 102 4.78 -4.31 -4.25
N PHE A 103 4.52 -5.46 -4.85
CA PHE A 103 4.30 -6.74 -4.19
C PHE A 103 5.25 -7.83 -4.73
N SER A 104 5.27 -9.00 -4.08
CA SER A 104 6.20 -10.08 -4.38
C SER A 104 5.54 -11.33 -4.99
N PHE A 105 4.58 -11.13 -5.85
CA PHE A 105 3.89 -12.13 -6.68
C PHE A 105 3.04 -13.14 -5.90
N PHE A 106 1.86 -13.44 -6.40
CA PHE A 106 1.01 -14.48 -5.83
C PHE A 106 1.65 -15.85 -6.00
N ILE A 107 1.75 -16.57 -4.88
CA ILE A 107 2.14 -17.98 -4.88
C ILE A 107 0.88 -18.81 -5.14
N PRO A 108 0.94 -19.85 -6.01
CA PRO A 108 -0.21 -20.69 -6.26
C PRO A 108 -0.77 -21.30 -4.97
N GLU A 109 -2.10 -21.32 -4.86
CA GLU A 109 -2.79 -21.77 -3.66
C GLU A 109 -2.37 -23.19 -3.26
N GLY A 110 -2.13 -23.40 -1.97
CA GLY A 110 -1.72 -24.67 -1.39
C GLY A 110 -0.28 -25.08 -1.68
N LYS A 111 0.50 -24.26 -2.40
CA LYS A 111 1.93 -24.54 -2.62
C LYS A 111 2.80 -23.89 -1.53
N ASP A 112 3.92 -24.57 -1.21
CA ASP A 112 4.98 -23.99 -0.40
C ASP A 112 5.63 -22.82 -1.15
N ALA A 113 5.85 -21.70 -0.45
CA ALA A 113 6.45 -20.50 -1.02
C ALA A 113 7.98 -20.62 -1.23
N ALA A 114 8.66 -21.46 -0.43
CA ALA A 114 10.12 -21.54 -0.43
C ALA A 114 10.76 -21.82 -1.82
N PRO A 115 10.21 -22.71 -2.67
CA PRO A 115 10.77 -22.96 -4.00
C PRO A 115 10.74 -21.75 -4.94
N TYR A 116 9.86 -20.79 -4.71
CA TYR A 116 9.69 -19.60 -5.57
C TYR A 116 10.65 -18.47 -5.25
N LYS A 117 11.38 -18.53 -4.11
CA LYS A 117 12.27 -17.47 -3.66
C LYS A 117 13.18 -16.93 -4.76
N ALA A 118 13.87 -17.80 -5.47
CA ALA A 118 14.85 -17.39 -6.48
C ALA A 118 14.18 -16.60 -7.62
N GLU A 119 13.01 -17.02 -8.08
CA GLU A 119 12.27 -16.34 -9.15
C GLU A 119 11.68 -15.01 -8.68
N VAL A 120 11.14 -14.95 -7.45
CA VAL A 120 10.66 -13.70 -6.82
C VAL A 120 11.79 -12.67 -6.78
N ILE A 121 12.95 -13.04 -6.23
CA ILE A 121 14.10 -12.15 -6.12
C ILE A 121 14.58 -11.69 -7.50
N ARG A 122 14.65 -12.60 -8.49
CA ARG A 122 15.01 -12.26 -9.86
C ARG A 122 14.06 -11.19 -10.44
N ARG A 123 12.76 -11.38 -10.31
CA ARG A 123 11.74 -10.44 -10.83
C ARG A 123 11.79 -9.10 -10.10
N LEU A 124 11.95 -9.09 -8.78
CA LEU A 124 12.08 -7.85 -8.00
C LEU A 124 13.32 -7.05 -8.42
N LYS A 125 14.45 -7.71 -8.69
CA LYS A 125 15.65 -7.07 -9.23
C LYS A 125 15.41 -6.43 -10.61
N CYS A 126 14.59 -7.03 -11.47
CA CYS A 126 14.20 -6.39 -12.75
C CYS A 126 13.44 -5.08 -12.54
N PHE A 127 12.57 -4.99 -11.54
CA PHE A 127 11.90 -3.71 -11.20
C PHE A 127 12.91 -2.68 -10.70
N VAL A 128 13.83 -3.06 -9.82
CA VAL A 128 14.88 -2.18 -9.32
C VAL A 128 15.76 -1.65 -10.47
N GLU A 129 16.20 -2.51 -11.37
CA GLU A 129 16.99 -2.12 -12.55
C GLU A 129 16.23 -1.13 -13.44
N ALA A 130 14.92 -1.36 -13.68
CA ALA A 130 14.10 -0.48 -14.51
C ALA A 130 13.83 0.88 -13.84
N ALA A 131 13.83 0.95 -12.51
CA ALA A 131 13.65 2.20 -11.75
C ALA A 131 14.97 2.96 -11.52
N ALA A 132 16.11 2.36 -11.86
CA ALA A 132 17.42 2.97 -11.60
C ALA A 132 17.56 4.35 -12.24
N GLY A 133 18.07 5.32 -11.49
CA GLY A 133 18.26 6.69 -11.94
C GLY A 133 17.00 7.57 -12.02
N THR A 134 15.83 7.04 -11.70
CA THR A 134 14.56 7.82 -11.70
C THR A 134 14.39 8.70 -10.46
N GLY A 135 15.09 8.40 -9.38
CA GLY A 135 14.90 9.05 -8.07
C GLY A 135 13.62 8.63 -7.35
N ILE A 136 12.94 7.56 -7.82
CA ILE A 136 11.75 6.98 -7.21
C ILE A 136 12.17 5.74 -6.43
N ASP A 137 11.82 5.67 -5.15
CA ASP A 137 12.04 4.48 -4.34
C ASP A 137 10.94 3.43 -4.58
N LEU A 138 11.35 2.18 -4.72
CA LEU A 138 10.42 1.05 -4.76
C LEU A 138 10.21 0.53 -3.35
N CYS A 139 8.94 0.39 -2.95
CA CYS A 139 8.55 -0.01 -1.61
C CYS A 139 7.70 -1.29 -1.66
N HIS A 140 8.22 -2.37 -1.07
CA HIS A 140 7.52 -3.65 -0.97
C HIS A 140 6.55 -3.62 0.21
N GLU A 141 5.29 -3.92 -0.04
CA GLU A 141 4.27 -4.12 0.98
C GLU A 141 4.09 -5.62 1.28
N ASN A 142 4.01 -5.97 2.57
CA ASN A 142 3.58 -7.29 2.99
C ASN A 142 2.08 -7.47 2.72
N GLU A 143 1.71 -8.60 2.11
CA GLU A 143 0.32 -8.86 1.70
C GLU A 143 0.03 -10.36 1.71
N LYS A 144 -1.23 -10.71 1.96
CA LYS A 144 -1.71 -12.09 1.94
C LYS A 144 -1.57 -12.73 0.56
N GLY A 145 -1.11 -13.99 0.52
CA GLY A 145 -1.05 -14.82 -0.69
C GLY A 145 0.14 -14.56 -1.63
N ILE A 146 0.92 -13.50 -1.39
CA ILE A 146 2.18 -13.27 -2.11
C ILE A 146 3.36 -13.95 -1.38
N TYR A 147 4.55 -13.96 -1.99
CA TYR A 147 5.74 -14.50 -1.33
C TYR A 147 6.03 -13.82 0.01
N GLY A 148 5.99 -12.48 0.06
CA GLY A 148 6.24 -11.66 1.24
C GLY A 148 5.00 -11.45 2.11
N ASP A 149 4.32 -12.52 2.52
CA ASP A 149 3.13 -12.50 3.36
C ASP A 149 3.45 -12.53 4.86
N ILE A 150 4.61 -13.11 5.25
CA ILE A 150 5.08 -13.14 6.63
C ILE A 150 6.46 -12.48 6.77
N ALA A 151 6.78 -12.06 7.99
CA ALA A 151 7.98 -11.26 8.28
C ALA A 151 9.29 -11.90 7.84
N VAL A 152 9.43 -13.22 7.99
CA VAL A 152 10.65 -13.93 7.60
C VAL A 152 10.87 -13.81 6.08
N ARG A 153 9.84 -13.99 5.26
CA ARG A 153 9.96 -13.88 3.81
C ARG A 153 10.13 -12.44 3.34
N CYS A 154 9.51 -11.47 4.02
CA CYS A 154 9.80 -10.04 3.79
C CYS A 154 11.26 -9.72 4.10
N LEU A 155 11.81 -10.24 5.21
CA LEU A 155 13.21 -10.06 5.56
C LEU A 155 14.16 -10.64 4.48
N GLU A 156 13.85 -11.82 3.98
CA GLU A 156 14.61 -12.43 2.87
C GLU A 156 14.63 -11.53 1.62
N ILE A 157 13.47 -10.92 1.27
CA ILE A 157 13.39 -9.97 0.15
C ILE A 157 14.34 -8.80 0.38
N HIS A 158 14.28 -8.14 1.54
CA HIS A 158 15.10 -6.96 1.81
C HIS A 158 16.58 -7.26 1.97
N GLN A 159 16.95 -8.48 2.38
CA GLN A 159 18.35 -8.92 2.41
C GLN A 159 18.92 -9.19 1.01
N GLU A 160 18.11 -9.76 0.11
CA GLU A 160 18.53 -10.13 -1.25
C GLU A 160 18.40 -8.97 -2.27
N VAL A 161 17.53 -7.98 -1.95
CA VAL A 161 17.26 -6.79 -2.78
C VAL A 161 17.30 -5.54 -1.89
N PRO A 162 18.49 -5.12 -1.44
CA PRO A 162 18.65 -4.05 -0.44
C PRO A 162 18.20 -2.66 -0.93
N GLU A 163 17.99 -2.48 -2.22
CA GLU A 163 17.46 -1.25 -2.81
C GLU A 163 15.97 -1.06 -2.50
N LEU A 164 15.23 -2.15 -2.28
CA LEU A 164 13.83 -2.08 -1.89
C LEU A 164 13.69 -1.58 -0.45
N LYS A 165 12.71 -0.69 -0.25
CA LYS A 165 12.25 -0.29 1.08
C LYS A 165 11.02 -1.08 1.48
N ALA A 166 10.73 -1.16 2.77
CA ALA A 166 9.53 -1.80 3.27
C ALA A 166 8.40 -0.78 3.49
N ILE A 167 7.19 -1.18 3.16
CA ILE A 167 5.95 -0.67 3.73
C ILE A 167 5.54 -1.67 4.79
N PHE A 168 5.23 -1.20 5.98
CA PHE A 168 4.77 -2.06 7.06
C PHE A 168 3.26 -1.89 7.23
N ASP A 169 2.51 -2.95 6.91
CA ASP A 169 1.07 -3.03 7.13
C ASP A 169 0.76 -4.04 8.25
N PRO A 170 0.35 -3.57 9.45
CA PRO A 170 0.05 -4.46 10.56
C PRO A 170 -1.14 -5.38 10.32
N ALA A 171 -2.19 -4.90 9.65
CA ALA A 171 -3.40 -5.70 9.42
C ALA A 171 -3.13 -6.89 8.51
N ASN A 172 -2.31 -6.70 7.48
CA ASN A 172 -1.92 -7.78 6.57
C ASN A 172 -1.13 -8.88 7.30
N TYR A 173 -0.28 -8.53 8.28
CA TYR A 173 0.38 -9.52 9.13
C TYR A 173 -0.61 -10.30 10.00
N ILE A 174 -1.59 -9.61 10.62
CA ILE A 174 -2.64 -10.27 11.42
C ILE A 174 -3.41 -11.27 10.56
N GLN A 175 -3.79 -10.88 9.34
CA GLN A 175 -4.51 -11.76 8.40
C GLN A 175 -3.71 -12.99 7.98
N CYS A 176 -2.38 -12.92 8.08
CA CYS A 176 -1.47 -14.05 7.86
C CYS A 176 -1.11 -14.82 9.15
N GLY A 177 -1.74 -14.48 10.28
CA GLY A 177 -1.46 -15.12 11.58
C GLY A 177 -0.10 -14.78 12.18
N GLN A 178 0.53 -13.67 11.71
CA GLN A 178 1.84 -13.21 12.18
C GLN A 178 1.69 -12.20 13.33
N ASP A 179 2.43 -12.37 14.39
CA ASP A 179 2.56 -11.36 15.45
C ASP A 179 3.23 -10.09 14.90
N THR A 180 2.59 -8.94 15.11
CA THR A 180 3.03 -7.67 14.53
C THR A 180 4.25 -7.08 15.23
N LEU A 181 4.48 -7.36 16.53
CA LEU A 181 5.67 -6.89 17.25
C LEU A 181 6.91 -7.71 16.86
N GLU A 182 6.74 -9.02 16.65
CA GLU A 182 7.81 -9.86 16.09
C GLU A 182 8.18 -9.41 14.68
N ALA A 183 7.16 -9.19 13.81
CA ALA A 183 7.36 -8.68 12.45
C ALA A 183 8.05 -7.31 12.46
N TRP A 184 7.61 -6.39 13.32
CA TRP A 184 8.22 -5.07 13.48
C TRP A 184 9.69 -5.18 13.89
N THR A 185 10.00 -6.03 14.88
CA THR A 185 11.38 -6.23 15.36
C THR A 185 12.33 -6.66 14.24
N MET A 186 11.85 -7.52 13.34
CA MET A 186 12.64 -7.99 12.19
C MET A 186 12.81 -6.93 11.11
N LEU A 187 11.75 -6.16 10.83
CA LEU A 187 11.66 -5.38 9.59
C LEU A 187 11.88 -3.87 9.77
N LYS A 188 11.81 -3.34 11.00
CA LYS A 188 11.94 -1.91 11.27
C LYS A 188 13.17 -1.22 10.63
N PRO A 189 14.34 -1.87 10.42
CA PRO A 189 15.46 -1.23 9.74
C PRO A 189 15.23 -0.94 8.24
N TYR A 190 14.25 -1.60 7.62
CA TYR A 190 13.94 -1.50 6.20
C TYR A 190 12.72 -0.61 5.93
N VAL A 191 11.91 -0.31 6.98
CA VAL A 191 10.62 0.38 6.86
C VAL A 191 10.83 1.84 6.50
N LYS A 192 10.32 2.25 5.35
CA LYS A 192 10.30 3.63 4.89
C LYS A 192 9.06 4.38 5.39
N TYR A 193 7.90 3.76 5.31
CA TYR A 193 6.64 4.28 5.82
C TYR A 193 5.68 3.15 6.19
N MET A 194 4.60 3.49 6.85
CA MET A 194 3.62 2.51 7.31
C MET A 194 2.27 2.74 6.65
N HIS A 195 1.58 1.65 6.32
CA HIS A 195 0.15 1.67 6.13
C HIS A 195 -0.55 1.59 7.47
N ILE A 196 -1.53 2.46 7.65
CA ILE A 196 -2.34 2.50 8.87
C ILE A 196 -3.66 1.81 8.60
N LYS A 197 -3.62 0.53 8.85
CA LYS A 197 -4.75 -0.41 8.80
C LYS A 197 -4.63 -1.31 10.01
N ASP A 198 -5.73 -1.57 10.71
CA ASP A 198 -5.76 -2.43 11.89
C ASP A 198 -6.78 -3.53 11.70
N ALA A 199 -6.55 -4.68 12.32
CA ALA A 199 -7.43 -5.83 12.19
C ALA A 199 -7.53 -6.61 13.50
N LEU A 200 -8.58 -7.42 13.61
CA LEU A 200 -8.75 -8.43 14.64
C LEU A 200 -8.22 -9.79 14.15
N THR A 201 -8.07 -10.74 15.07
CA THR A 201 -7.58 -12.11 14.74
C THR A 201 -8.46 -12.87 13.76
N ASP A 202 -9.73 -12.50 13.61
CA ASP A 202 -10.64 -13.07 12.62
C ASP A 202 -10.45 -12.45 11.22
N GLY A 203 -9.47 -11.55 11.06
CA GLY A 203 -9.18 -10.83 9.82
C GLY A 203 -10.05 -9.60 9.58
N SER A 204 -11.03 -9.31 10.45
CA SER A 204 -11.90 -8.13 10.30
C SER A 204 -11.09 -6.85 10.46
N VAL A 205 -11.19 -5.95 9.47
CA VAL A 205 -10.57 -4.63 9.54
C VAL A 205 -11.36 -3.73 10.49
N VAL A 206 -10.64 -2.98 11.31
CA VAL A 206 -11.20 -2.08 12.33
C VAL A 206 -10.43 -0.75 12.33
N PRO A 207 -11.00 0.35 12.90
CA PRO A 207 -10.28 1.61 13.02
C PRO A 207 -8.95 1.45 13.75
N ALA A 208 -7.94 2.23 13.37
CA ALA A 208 -6.60 2.19 13.96
C ALA A 208 -6.63 2.26 15.50
N GLY A 209 -5.89 1.37 16.14
CA GLY A 209 -5.86 1.24 17.61
C GLY A 209 -7.03 0.46 18.22
N LYS A 210 -7.96 -0.04 17.42
CA LYS A 210 -9.07 -0.88 17.89
C LYS A 210 -8.86 -2.37 17.58
N GLY A 211 -7.77 -2.70 16.88
CA GLY A 211 -7.38 -4.05 16.54
C GLY A 211 -6.20 -4.58 17.34
N GLN A 212 -5.52 -5.54 16.76
CA GLN A 212 -4.38 -6.23 17.33
C GLN A 212 -3.06 -5.89 16.62
N GLY A 213 -3.06 -4.83 15.78
CA GLY A 213 -1.90 -4.35 15.04
C GLY A 213 -0.80 -3.73 15.89
N ASN A 214 -1.01 -3.56 17.20
CA ASN A 214 -0.07 -2.94 18.13
C ASN A 214 0.36 -1.51 17.68
N LEU A 215 -0.50 -0.83 16.90
CA LEU A 215 -0.19 0.45 16.26
C LEU A 215 0.40 1.49 17.21
N PRO A 216 -0.14 1.74 18.44
CA PRO A 216 0.44 2.77 19.31
C PRO A 216 1.90 2.49 19.68
N ALA A 217 2.25 1.22 19.94
CA ALA A 217 3.62 0.84 20.31
C ALA A 217 4.57 0.93 19.10
N ILE A 218 4.13 0.43 17.95
CA ILE A 218 4.91 0.45 16.70
C ILE A 218 5.12 1.87 16.21
N LEU A 219 4.09 2.72 16.22
CA LEU A 219 4.19 4.12 15.82
C LEU A 219 5.18 4.89 16.70
N LYS A 220 5.16 4.66 18.02
CA LYS A 220 6.11 5.27 18.95
C LYS A 220 7.56 4.88 18.61
N ASP A 221 7.82 3.60 18.33
CA ASP A 221 9.16 3.11 17.95
C ASP A 221 9.57 3.63 16.57
N PHE A 222 8.64 3.64 15.61
CA PHE A 222 8.86 4.20 14.27
C PHE A 222 9.27 5.68 14.33
N GLN A 223 8.57 6.49 15.10
CA GLN A 223 8.91 7.90 15.31
C GLN A 223 10.29 8.05 16.00
N ALA A 224 10.58 7.23 16.98
CA ALA A 224 11.86 7.26 17.70
C ALA A 224 13.06 6.96 16.79
N GLN A 225 12.85 6.21 15.70
CA GLN A 225 13.85 5.92 14.67
C GLN A 225 13.92 6.97 13.54
N GLY A 226 13.15 8.06 13.65
CA GLY A 226 13.09 9.12 12.63
C GLY A 226 12.04 8.89 11.55
N GLY A 227 11.21 7.86 11.65
CA GLY A 227 10.09 7.63 10.76
C GLY A 227 9.07 8.76 10.85
N CYS A 228 8.58 9.24 9.70
CA CYS A 228 7.76 10.45 9.67
C CYS A 228 6.65 10.43 8.62
N GLN A 229 6.45 9.36 7.87
CA GLN A 229 5.39 9.23 6.86
C GLN A 229 4.47 8.05 7.17
N LEU A 230 3.18 8.31 7.09
CA LEU A 230 2.11 7.32 7.26
C LEU A 230 1.12 7.44 6.11
N THR A 231 0.59 6.32 5.64
CA THR A 231 -0.53 6.28 4.71
C THR A 231 -1.73 5.59 5.38
N ILE A 232 -2.85 6.29 5.50
CA ILE A 232 -4.11 5.68 5.98
C ILE A 232 -4.67 4.80 4.87
N GLU A 233 -4.89 3.52 5.18
CA GLU A 233 -5.58 2.56 4.32
C GLU A 233 -6.84 2.07 5.07
N PRO A 234 -7.99 2.73 4.90
CA PRO A 234 -9.14 2.54 5.78
C PRO A 234 -9.73 1.12 5.78
N HIS A 235 -10.09 0.59 4.63
CA HIS A 235 -10.80 -0.70 4.46
C HIS A 235 -11.98 -0.89 5.44
N LEU A 236 -12.62 0.23 5.85
CA LEU A 236 -13.74 0.22 6.81
C LEU A 236 -15.11 0.11 6.13
N ALA A 237 -15.16 0.35 4.82
CA ALA A 237 -16.36 0.21 3.99
C ALA A 237 -16.00 -0.39 2.63
N VAL A 238 -16.98 -0.98 1.96
CA VAL A 238 -16.79 -1.45 0.58
C VAL A 238 -16.68 -0.23 -0.34
N PHE A 239 -15.66 -0.20 -1.17
CA PHE A 239 -15.40 0.89 -2.13
C PHE A 239 -15.22 0.36 -3.56
N ALA A 240 -15.33 1.25 -4.54
CA ALA A 240 -15.04 0.92 -5.93
C ALA A 240 -13.57 0.53 -6.07
N GLY A 241 -13.27 -0.63 -6.68
CA GLY A 241 -11.92 -1.14 -6.83
C GLY A 241 -11.46 -2.10 -5.71
N LEU A 242 -12.22 -2.28 -4.61
CA LEU A 242 -11.85 -3.24 -3.56
C LEU A 242 -11.63 -4.66 -4.12
N LYS A 243 -12.49 -5.10 -5.03
CA LYS A 243 -12.36 -6.43 -5.67
C LYS A 243 -11.12 -6.59 -6.54
N GLU A 244 -10.58 -5.49 -7.06
CA GLU A 244 -9.35 -5.51 -7.88
C GLU A 244 -8.09 -5.68 -7.02
N LEU A 245 -8.20 -5.43 -5.71
CA LEU A 245 -7.12 -5.62 -4.75
C LEU A 245 -7.04 -7.06 -4.25
N GLU A 246 -8.12 -7.81 -4.38
CA GLU A 246 -8.27 -9.16 -3.88
C GLU A 246 -7.89 -10.19 -4.96
N ARG A 247 -7.32 -11.32 -4.54
CA ARG A 247 -7.18 -12.49 -5.39
C ARG A 247 -8.56 -13.09 -5.65
N GLU A 248 -8.74 -13.72 -6.80
CA GLU A 248 -9.98 -14.45 -7.11
C GLU A 248 -10.26 -15.51 -6.03
N GLY A 249 -11.42 -15.40 -5.37
CA GLY A 249 -11.82 -16.26 -4.25
C GLY A 249 -11.51 -15.71 -2.85
N ASP A 250 -10.72 -14.64 -2.73
CA ASP A 250 -10.52 -13.94 -1.46
C ASP A 250 -11.67 -12.96 -1.19
N THR A 251 -11.99 -12.77 0.10
CA THR A 251 -12.94 -11.74 0.54
C THR A 251 -12.33 -10.99 1.71
N SER A 252 -12.20 -9.67 1.57
CA SER A 252 -11.87 -8.82 2.71
C SER A 252 -13.04 -8.82 3.70
N VAL A 253 -12.75 -9.04 4.97
CA VAL A 253 -13.75 -8.99 6.03
C VAL A 253 -13.97 -7.53 6.41
N VAL A 254 -14.71 -6.82 5.55
CA VAL A 254 -15.12 -5.43 5.74
C VAL A 254 -16.54 -5.42 6.33
N GLY A 255 -16.83 -4.45 7.20
CA GLY A 255 -18.21 -4.22 7.64
C GLY A 255 -18.50 -4.57 9.09
N ARG A 256 -17.49 -4.80 9.93
CA ARG A 256 -17.70 -4.89 11.38
C ARG A 256 -18.25 -3.58 11.98
N TYR A 257 -17.85 -2.45 11.39
CA TYR A 257 -18.42 -1.14 11.67
C TYR A 257 -19.27 -0.71 10.48
N VAL A 258 -20.45 -0.17 10.75
CA VAL A 258 -21.37 0.32 9.71
C VAL A 258 -21.30 1.84 9.68
N TYR A 259 -21.03 2.38 8.50
CA TYR A 259 -20.94 3.82 8.26
C TYR A 259 -22.02 4.24 7.26
N GLU A 260 -22.48 5.47 7.38
CA GLU A 260 -23.53 6.03 6.50
C GLU A 260 -23.02 6.21 5.04
N SER A 261 -21.72 6.41 4.87
CA SER A 261 -21.08 6.54 3.56
C SER A 261 -19.59 6.22 3.63
N ASN A 262 -18.96 6.05 2.47
CA ASN A 262 -17.51 5.86 2.34
C ASN A 262 -16.73 7.07 2.87
N GLU A 263 -17.25 8.29 2.69
CA GLU A 263 -16.64 9.50 3.23
C GLU A 263 -16.62 9.49 4.76
N VAL A 264 -17.75 9.07 5.40
CA VAL A 264 -17.84 8.95 6.86
C VAL A 264 -16.89 7.86 7.38
N ALA A 265 -16.77 6.73 6.68
CA ALA A 265 -15.82 5.67 7.00
C ALA A 265 -14.37 6.17 6.92
N PHE A 266 -14.05 6.91 5.87
CA PHE A 266 -12.73 7.52 5.68
C PHE A 266 -12.40 8.54 6.79
N ASP A 267 -13.36 9.43 7.13
CA ASP A 267 -13.19 10.40 8.21
C ASP A 267 -12.98 9.69 9.57
N ALA A 268 -13.68 8.57 9.80
CA ALA A 268 -13.49 7.76 11.00
C ALA A 268 -12.09 7.15 11.08
N ALA A 269 -11.55 6.65 9.96
CA ALA A 269 -10.17 6.15 9.90
C ALA A 269 -9.14 7.26 10.19
N CYS A 270 -9.35 8.46 9.64
CA CYS A 270 -8.49 9.61 9.91
C CYS A 270 -8.52 10.02 11.38
N ASN A 271 -9.69 10.04 11.99
CA ASN A 271 -9.85 10.39 13.41
C ASN A 271 -9.22 9.34 14.31
N ALA A 272 -9.40 8.04 14.01
CA ALA A 272 -8.81 6.96 14.79
C ALA A 272 -7.27 7.04 14.81
N LEU A 273 -6.63 7.37 13.69
CA LEU A 273 -5.18 7.59 13.67
C LEU A 273 -4.78 8.80 14.54
N LYS A 274 -5.52 9.91 14.45
CA LYS A 274 -5.23 11.11 15.25
C LYS A 274 -5.34 10.87 16.76
N GLU A 275 -6.18 9.93 17.19
CA GLU A 275 -6.34 9.56 18.61
C GLU A 275 -5.15 8.78 19.18
N ILE A 276 -4.35 8.13 18.33
CA ILE A 276 -3.23 7.28 18.75
C ILE A 276 -1.85 7.88 18.45
N LEU A 277 -1.79 9.05 17.78
CA LEU A 277 -0.59 9.83 17.54
C LEU A 277 -0.27 10.79 18.71
#